data_5ebf87428851ebb6a98a4a3a600d6bd1
#
_entry.id   5ebf87428851ebb6a98a4a3a600d6bd1
#
_cell.length_a   1.000
_cell.length_b   1.000
_cell.length_c   1.000
_cell.angle_alpha   90.00
_cell.angle_beta   90.00
_cell.angle_gamma   90.00
#
_symmetry.space_group_name_H-M   'P 1'
#
loop_
_entity.id
_entity.type
_entity.pdbx_description
1 polymer ?
#
loop_
_entity_poly.entity_id
_entity_poly.type
_entity_poly.pdbx_seq_one_letter_code
_entity_poly.pdbx_strand_id
1 'polypeptide(L)'
;MNRSQKLKQALEQILHTLITQYKPEKVILFGSMASGNVGEWSDIDLLIVKETNLPFLQRLKQVALLCQVPVSVDYLVYTPDELRQMLTNGNPFITEVMAKGKLLYEREPAPALAG
;
A
#
# COMPACT_ATOMS: atom_id res chain seq x y z
N MET A 1 -7.61 -23.77 5.36
CA MET A 1 -6.88 -22.72 4.64
C MET A 1 -5.61 -22.41 5.40
N ASN A 2 -4.45 -22.47 4.74
CA ASN A 2 -3.19 -22.16 5.39
C ASN A 2 -2.95 -20.64 5.48
N ARG A 3 -1.89 -20.24 6.18
CA ARG A 3 -1.58 -18.83 6.42
C ARG A 3 -1.39 -18.06 5.10
N SER A 4 -0.66 -18.65 4.17
CA SER A 4 -0.39 -18.01 2.88
C SER A 4 -1.68 -17.72 2.10
N GLN A 5 -2.61 -18.67 2.10
CA GLN A 5 -3.89 -18.51 1.43
C GLN A 5 -4.75 -17.45 2.10
N LYS A 6 -4.74 -17.41 3.44
CA LYS A 6 -5.48 -16.38 4.19
C LYS A 6 -4.96 -14.98 3.88
N LEU A 7 -3.64 -14.84 3.82
CA LEU A 7 -3.01 -13.55 3.51
C LEU A 7 -3.34 -13.11 2.08
N LYS A 8 -3.27 -14.02 1.12
CA LYS A 8 -3.61 -13.70 -0.27
C LYS A 8 -5.06 -13.27 -0.42
N GLN A 9 -5.97 -13.98 0.23
CA GLN A 9 -7.39 -13.68 0.17
C GLN A 9 -7.70 -12.33 0.80
N ALA A 10 -7.08 -12.05 1.94
CA ALA A 10 -7.22 -10.76 2.61
C ALA A 10 -6.67 -9.63 1.74
N LEU A 11 -5.51 -9.86 1.12
CA LEU A 11 -4.89 -8.87 0.24
C LEU A 11 -5.78 -8.54 -0.97
N GLU A 12 -6.39 -9.54 -1.58
CA GLU A 12 -7.32 -9.33 -2.69
C GLU A 12 -8.51 -8.48 -2.26
N GLN A 13 -9.05 -8.76 -1.09
CA GLN A 13 -10.17 -8.01 -0.52
C GLN A 13 -9.79 -6.57 -0.24
N ILE A 14 -8.62 -6.36 0.39
CA ILE A 14 -8.10 -5.02 0.66
C ILE A 14 -7.93 -4.24 -0.64
N LEU A 15 -7.28 -4.86 -1.62
CA LEU A 15 -6.99 -4.21 -2.89
C LEU A 15 -8.28 -3.79 -3.61
N HIS A 16 -9.28 -4.67 -3.63
CA HIS A 16 -10.58 -4.35 -4.22
C HIS A 16 -11.21 -3.14 -3.52
N THR A 17 -11.21 -3.13 -2.19
CA THR A 17 -11.78 -2.02 -1.42
C THR A 17 -11.03 -0.72 -1.67
N LEU A 18 -9.70 -0.77 -1.69
CA LEU A 18 -8.89 0.42 -1.94
C LEU A 18 -9.17 0.99 -3.33
N ILE A 19 -9.16 0.15 -4.34
CA ILE A 19 -9.37 0.60 -5.73
C ILE A 19 -10.76 1.20 -5.92
N THR A 20 -11.78 0.56 -5.37
CA THR A 20 -13.17 0.99 -5.60
C THR A 20 -13.62 2.14 -4.70
N GLN A 21 -13.13 2.21 -3.47
CA GLN A 21 -13.63 3.16 -2.48
C GLN A 21 -12.63 4.23 -2.09
N TYR A 22 -11.38 3.86 -1.89
CA TYR A 22 -10.36 4.83 -1.46
C TYR A 22 -9.73 5.56 -2.64
N LYS A 23 -9.60 4.88 -3.76
CA LYS A 23 -9.07 5.42 -5.03
C LYS A 23 -7.65 5.98 -4.89
N PRO A 24 -6.70 5.14 -4.46
CA PRO A 24 -5.31 5.56 -4.36
C PRO A 24 -4.67 5.72 -5.73
N GLU A 25 -3.50 6.36 -5.76
CA GLU A 25 -2.70 6.42 -6.98
C GLU A 25 -1.87 5.15 -7.18
N LYS A 26 -1.32 4.62 -6.09
CA LYS A 26 -0.50 3.41 -6.12
C LYS A 26 -0.71 2.60 -4.86
N VAL A 27 -0.55 1.29 -4.98
CA VAL A 27 -0.50 0.36 -3.84
C VAL A 27 0.70 -0.55 -4.05
N ILE A 28 1.61 -0.56 -3.09
CA ILE A 28 2.84 -1.33 -3.15
C ILE A 28 2.89 -2.29 -1.96
N LEU A 29 3.10 -3.57 -2.25
CA LEU A 29 3.29 -4.59 -1.23
C LEU A 29 4.77 -4.68 -0.89
N PHE A 30 5.11 -4.62 0.39
CA PHE A 30 6.49 -4.78 0.82
C PHE A 30 6.57 -5.78 1.98
N GLY A 31 7.76 -5.95 2.54
CA GLY A 31 7.96 -6.86 3.65
C GLY A 31 8.00 -8.33 3.24
N SER A 32 7.71 -9.22 4.20
CA SER A 32 7.88 -10.66 4.00
C SER A 32 7.01 -11.23 2.90
N MET A 33 5.79 -10.74 2.76
CA MET A 33 4.88 -11.23 1.73
C MET A 33 5.36 -10.88 0.32
N ALA A 34 5.99 -9.72 0.15
CA ALA A 34 6.57 -9.32 -1.13
C ALA A 34 7.80 -10.14 -1.49
N SER A 35 8.61 -10.50 -0.50
CA SER A 35 9.83 -11.28 -0.70
C SER A 35 9.57 -12.78 -0.84
N GLY A 36 8.36 -13.24 -0.55
CA GLY A 36 8.02 -14.66 -0.60
C GLY A 36 8.36 -15.42 0.67
N ASN A 37 8.85 -14.75 1.70
CA ASN A 37 9.25 -15.37 2.96
C ASN A 37 8.09 -15.37 3.97
N VAL A 38 6.94 -15.90 3.56
CA VAL A 38 5.75 -15.94 4.41
C VAL A 38 5.93 -17.00 5.51
N GLY A 39 5.93 -16.52 6.75
CA GLY A 39 6.00 -17.38 7.92
C GLY A 39 4.72 -17.32 8.75
N GLU A 40 4.73 -17.97 9.89
CA GLU A 40 3.58 -18.02 10.79
C GLU A 40 3.17 -16.63 11.31
N TRP A 41 4.13 -15.73 11.43
CA TRP A 41 3.92 -14.39 11.99
C TRP A 41 3.95 -13.29 10.93
N SER A 42 3.91 -13.66 9.65
CA SER A 42 3.91 -12.68 8.58
C SER A 42 2.63 -11.88 8.56
N ASP A 43 2.78 -10.56 8.35
CA ASP A 43 1.69 -9.62 8.18
C ASP A 43 1.69 -9.13 6.74
N ILE A 44 0.61 -8.42 6.38
CA ILE A 44 0.56 -7.72 5.10
C ILE A 44 1.12 -6.31 5.35
N ASP A 45 2.10 -5.90 4.57
CA ASP A 45 2.68 -4.56 4.64
C ASP A 45 2.39 -3.83 3.33
N LEU A 46 1.63 -2.74 3.41
CA LEU A 46 1.22 -1.97 2.24
C LEU A 46 1.63 -0.51 2.35
N LEU A 47 2.24 -0.03 1.29
CA LEU A 47 2.50 1.40 1.11
C LEU A 47 1.52 1.91 0.07
N ILE A 48 0.71 2.90 0.46
CA ILE A 48 -0.35 3.46 -0.36
C ILE A 48 0.00 4.91 -0.68
N VAL A 49 -0.07 5.27 -1.95
CA VAL A 49 0.13 6.65 -2.39
C VAL A 49 -1.24 7.26 -2.66
N LYS A 50 -1.57 8.32 -1.94
CA LYS A 50 -2.88 8.95 -2.02
C LYS A 50 -2.78 10.43 -1.74
N GLU A 51 -3.34 11.25 -2.61
CA GLU A 51 -3.46 12.67 -2.34
C GLU A 51 -4.49 12.90 -1.24
N THR A 52 -4.08 13.52 -0.14
CA THR A 52 -4.94 13.74 1.02
C THR A 52 -4.40 14.87 1.87
N ASN A 53 -5.30 15.58 2.55
CA ASN A 53 -4.94 16.63 3.50
C ASN A 53 -4.99 16.15 4.94
N LEU A 54 -5.35 14.89 5.18
CA LEU A 54 -5.42 14.35 6.53
C LEU A 54 -4.02 14.19 7.13
N PRO A 55 -3.86 14.41 8.45
CA PRO A 55 -2.63 14.04 9.15
C PRO A 55 -2.35 12.54 9.00
N PHE A 56 -1.08 12.17 9.08
CA PHE A 56 -0.63 10.81 8.78
C PHE A 56 -1.40 9.73 9.56
N LEU A 57 -1.51 9.87 10.87
CA LEU A 57 -2.18 8.86 11.68
C LEU A 57 -3.66 8.71 11.35
N GLN A 58 -4.31 9.80 10.95
CA GLN A 58 -5.71 9.75 10.54
C GLN A 58 -5.90 9.02 9.22
N ARG A 59 -4.92 9.10 8.32
CA ARG A 59 -4.93 8.32 7.07
C ARG A 59 -4.92 6.83 7.36
N LEU A 60 -4.07 6.40 8.30
CA LEU A 60 -3.96 4.99 8.68
C LEU A 60 -5.27 4.49 9.28
N LYS A 61 -5.87 5.30 10.15
CA LYS A 61 -7.14 4.98 10.79
C LYS A 61 -8.25 4.84 9.74
N GLN A 62 -8.29 5.76 8.80
CA GLN A 62 -9.28 5.75 7.72
C GLN A 62 -9.19 4.47 6.89
N VAL A 63 -7.99 4.10 6.47
CA VAL A 63 -7.77 2.90 5.67
C VAL A 63 -8.08 1.64 6.47
N ALA A 64 -7.66 1.58 7.71
CA ALA A 64 -7.92 0.42 8.58
C ALA A 64 -9.41 0.19 8.80
N LEU A 65 -10.19 1.26 8.97
CA LEU A 65 -11.64 1.15 9.12
C LEU A 65 -12.32 0.73 7.82
N LEU A 66 -11.78 1.17 6.69
CA LEU A 66 -12.33 0.88 5.39
C LEU A 66 -12.07 -0.58 4.97
N CYS A 67 -10.87 -1.08 5.31
CA CYS A 67 -10.39 -2.39 4.87
C CYS A 67 -10.32 -3.37 6.04
N GLN A 68 -11.45 -3.74 6.61
CA GLN A 68 -11.46 -4.68 7.73
C GLN A 68 -11.29 -6.10 7.23
N VAL A 69 -10.19 -6.74 7.63
CA VAL A 69 -9.86 -8.13 7.28
C VAL A 69 -9.38 -8.87 8.53
N PRO A 70 -9.51 -10.21 8.56
CA PRO A 70 -9.15 -10.99 9.76
C PRO A 70 -7.65 -11.34 9.84
N VAL A 71 -6.77 -10.47 9.36
CA VAL A 71 -5.33 -10.61 9.46
C VAL A 71 -4.72 -9.26 9.80
N SER A 72 -3.50 -9.28 10.34
CA SER A 72 -2.77 -8.04 10.65
C SER A 72 -2.28 -7.38 9.37
N VAL A 73 -2.51 -6.09 9.26
CA VAL A 73 -2.05 -5.29 8.13
C VAL A 73 -1.40 -4.01 8.63
N ASP A 74 -0.20 -3.73 8.15
CA ASP A 74 0.49 -2.47 8.40
C ASP A 74 0.32 -1.58 7.19
N TYR A 75 -0.33 -0.45 7.37
CA TYR A 75 -0.56 0.51 6.31
C TYR A 75 0.36 1.72 6.48
N LEU A 76 0.96 2.15 5.38
CA LEU A 76 1.62 3.44 5.29
C LEU A 76 0.95 4.21 4.16
N VAL A 77 0.53 5.44 4.43
CA VAL A 77 -0.15 6.27 3.43
C VAL A 77 0.61 7.57 3.29
N TYR A 78 1.21 7.77 2.13
CA TYR A 78 1.95 8.97 1.80
C TYR A 78 1.34 9.68 0.61
N THR A 79 1.41 11.01 0.61
CA THR A 79 1.04 11.77 -0.59
C THR A 79 2.15 11.62 -1.63
N PRO A 80 1.85 11.88 -2.92
CA PRO A 80 2.90 11.86 -3.94
C PRO A 80 4.07 12.78 -3.62
N ASP A 81 3.80 13.96 -3.07
CA ASP A 81 4.85 14.91 -2.71
C ASP A 81 5.72 14.40 -1.56
N GLU A 82 5.10 13.82 -0.53
CA GLU A 82 5.84 13.25 0.60
C GLU A 82 6.75 12.13 0.13
N LEU A 83 6.23 11.24 -0.71
CA LEU A 83 7.01 10.13 -1.24
C LEU A 83 8.20 10.63 -2.06
N ARG A 84 7.96 11.62 -2.92
CA ARG A 84 9.02 12.22 -3.74
C ARG A 84 10.11 12.83 -2.88
N GLN A 85 9.74 13.57 -1.83
CA GLN A 85 10.71 14.18 -0.92
C GLN A 85 11.54 13.13 -0.18
N MET A 86 10.89 12.06 0.30
CA MET A 86 11.61 10.99 0.98
C MET A 86 12.61 10.29 0.06
N LEU A 87 12.24 10.07 -1.19
CA LEU A 87 13.14 9.47 -2.18
C LEU A 87 14.29 10.41 -2.53
N THR A 88 14.01 11.70 -2.71
CA THR A 88 15.02 12.71 -3.01
C THR A 88 16.01 12.84 -1.87
N ASN A 89 15.53 12.76 -0.62
CA ASN A 89 16.39 12.85 0.57
C ASN A 89 17.11 11.56 0.90
N GLY A 90 16.93 10.51 0.09
CA GLY A 90 17.60 9.24 0.29
C GLY A 90 17.14 8.46 1.51
N ASN A 91 15.85 8.58 1.87
CA ASN A 91 15.29 7.81 2.99
C ASN A 91 15.54 6.31 2.75
N PRO A 92 16.33 5.63 3.62
CA PRO A 92 16.73 4.24 3.35
C PRO A 92 15.55 3.28 3.30
N PHE A 93 14.56 3.46 4.18
CA PHE A 93 13.39 2.60 4.22
C PHE A 93 12.57 2.71 2.94
N ILE A 94 12.24 3.93 2.54
CA ILE A 94 11.42 4.15 1.34
C ILE A 94 12.17 3.73 0.09
N THR A 95 13.46 4.00 0.01
CA THR A 95 14.30 3.57 -1.12
C THR A 95 14.26 2.05 -1.27
N GLU A 96 14.35 1.32 -0.15
CA GLU A 96 14.27 -0.14 -0.18
C GLU A 96 12.88 -0.63 -0.59
N VAL A 97 11.83 -0.03 -0.04
CA VAL A 97 10.46 -0.40 -0.39
C VAL A 97 10.22 -0.24 -1.88
N MET A 98 10.66 0.87 -2.45
CA MET A 98 10.48 1.12 -3.89
C MET A 98 11.31 0.20 -4.76
N ALA A 99 12.48 -0.24 -4.27
CA ALA A 99 13.36 -1.13 -5.03
C ALA A 99 12.91 -2.59 -4.97
N LYS A 100 12.43 -3.05 -3.82
CA LYS A 100 12.12 -4.46 -3.57
C LYS A 100 10.64 -4.78 -3.47
N GLY A 101 9.78 -3.79 -3.28
CA GLY A 101 8.35 -3.98 -3.18
C GLY A 101 7.73 -4.38 -4.51
N LYS A 102 6.51 -4.90 -4.42
CA LYS A 102 5.72 -5.27 -5.60
C LYS A 102 4.63 -4.25 -5.82
N LEU A 103 4.60 -3.65 -6.99
CA LEU A 103 3.53 -2.75 -7.39
C LEU A 103 2.28 -3.58 -7.66
N LEU A 104 1.25 -3.42 -6.83
CA LEU A 104 0.00 -4.16 -6.97
C LEU A 104 -1.03 -3.38 -7.79
N TYR A 105 -0.96 -2.06 -7.74
CA TYR A 105 -1.91 -1.21 -8.44
C TYR A 105 -1.28 0.16 -8.70
N GLU A 106 -1.51 0.67 -9.89
CA GLU A 106 -1.16 2.03 -10.26
C GLU A 106 -2.30 2.58 -11.11
N ARG A 107 -2.86 3.70 -10.66
CA ARG A 107 -3.92 4.35 -11.42
C ARG A 107 -3.31 4.96 -12.67
N GLU A 108 -3.96 4.73 -13.81
CA GLU A 108 -3.54 5.36 -15.04
C GLU A 108 -3.65 6.87 -14.92
N PRO A 109 -2.64 7.62 -15.36
CA PRO A 109 -2.77 9.05 -15.40
C PRO A 109 -3.92 9.43 -16.33
N ALA A 110 -4.64 10.51 -15.98
CA ALA A 110 -5.68 11.03 -16.85
C ALA A 110 -5.08 11.26 -18.23
N PRO A 111 -5.78 10.86 -19.31
CA PRO A 111 -5.26 11.09 -20.65
C PRO A 111 -4.94 12.57 -20.81
N ALA A 112 -3.71 12.84 -21.26
CA ALA A 112 -3.33 14.21 -21.54
C ALA A 112 -4.30 14.74 -22.57
N LEU A 113 -4.96 15.85 -22.26
CA LEU A 113 -5.79 16.49 -23.23
C LEU A 113 -4.89 16.87 -24.40
N ALA A 114 -5.19 16.27 -25.55
CA ALA A 114 -4.47 16.59 -26.76
C ALA A 114 -4.73 18.07 -27.06
N GLY A 115 -3.70 18.80 -26.98
CA GLY A 115 -3.88 20.23 -27.22
C GLY A 115 -2.70 20.94 -26.77
#